data_c010263abf7d4e1aa86ca04bd6c8882a
#
_entry.id   c010263abf7d4e1aa86ca04bd6c8882a
#
_cell.length_a   1.000
_cell.length_b   1.000
_cell.length_c   1.000
_cell.angle_alpha   90.00
_cell.angle_beta   90.00
_cell.angle_gamma   90.00
#
_symmetry.space_group_name_H-M   'P 1'
#
loop_
_entity.id
_entity.type
_entity.pdbx_description
1 polymer ?
#
loop_
_entity_poly.entity_id
_entity_poly.type
_entity_poly.pdbx_seq_one_letter_code
_entity_poly.pdbx_strand_id
1 'polypeptide(L)'
;MTSRADSFDVIVIGGGHAGCEAASAAARMGAQTALVTHRFATIGAMSCNPAIGGLGKGHLVREVDALDGLMGRVADAGGIQFRMLNRRKGPAVRGPRAQADRKLYAAAMQAAITETANLSVIEGEADELIVVEGRVTGIRLGDGRQLSAGAVVITTGTFLRGLIHLGEKNWPAGRVGEAPAMGLSASFERAGFVLGRLKTGTPPRLDGTTIDWSAVEMQPGDDPPEPFSVMTDRITTAQIQCGITRTTPATHDVIRANVHRSPMYSGQIKSSGPRYCPSRSEEHTSELQ
;
A
#
# COMPACT_ATOMS: atom_id res chain seq x y z
N MET A 1 26.13 -23.45 -11.25
CA MET A 1 26.67 -22.86 -9.98
C MET A 1 26.10 -21.46 -9.90
N THR A 2 25.13 -21.20 -9.02
CA THR A 2 24.64 -19.83 -8.73
C THR A 2 25.79 -19.03 -8.14
N SER A 3 26.02 -17.82 -8.62
CA SER A 3 27.01 -16.93 -8.03
C SER A 3 26.57 -16.59 -6.60
N ARG A 4 27.49 -16.28 -5.71
CA ARG A 4 27.19 -15.86 -4.32
C ARG A 4 26.30 -14.61 -4.30
N ALA A 5 26.22 -13.87 -5.41
CA ALA A 5 25.40 -12.69 -5.62
C ALA A 5 23.87 -13.01 -5.81
N ASP A 6 23.54 -14.29 -6.07
CA ASP A 6 22.17 -14.74 -6.35
C ASP A 6 21.58 -15.59 -5.20
N SER A 7 22.20 -15.58 -4.02
CA SER A 7 21.78 -16.36 -2.85
C SER A 7 21.51 -15.46 -1.64
N PHE A 8 20.34 -15.61 -1.05
CA PHE A 8 19.84 -14.83 0.07
C PHE A 8 19.30 -15.73 1.18
N ASP A 9 19.22 -15.22 2.40
CA ASP A 9 18.50 -15.90 3.47
C ASP A 9 16.99 -15.72 3.27
N VAL A 10 16.58 -14.50 2.88
CA VAL A 10 15.17 -14.13 2.66
C VAL A 10 15.02 -13.37 1.34
N ILE A 11 14.04 -13.75 0.55
CA ILE A 11 13.55 -12.96 -0.58
C ILE A 11 12.16 -12.43 -0.26
N VAL A 12 11.96 -11.12 -0.42
CA VAL A 12 10.65 -10.47 -0.29
C VAL A 12 10.19 -9.98 -1.67
N ILE A 13 9.02 -10.41 -2.11
CA ILE A 13 8.44 -10.05 -3.41
C ILE A 13 7.44 -8.92 -3.22
N GLY A 14 7.70 -7.77 -3.80
CA GLY A 14 6.84 -6.59 -3.84
C GLY A 14 7.34 -5.41 -3.03
N GLY A 15 7.66 -4.29 -3.69
CA GLY A 15 8.15 -3.03 -3.08
C GLY A 15 7.05 -2.12 -2.52
N GLY A 16 5.89 -2.67 -2.16
CA GLY A 16 4.83 -1.96 -1.43
C GLY A 16 5.11 -1.86 0.07
N HIS A 17 4.17 -1.28 0.84
CA HIS A 17 4.33 -1.06 2.28
C HIS A 17 4.69 -2.34 3.04
N ALA A 18 3.94 -3.42 2.82
CA ALA A 18 4.18 -4.70 3.49
C ALA A 18 5.54 -5.32 3.13
N GLY A 19 5.97 -5.18 1.87
CA GLY A 19 7.24 -5.71 1.43
C GLY A 19 8.43 -4.91 1.97
N CYS A 20 8.33 -3.59 2.02
CA CYS A 20 9.35 -2.74 2.62
C CYS A 20 9.54 -3.07 4.10
N GLU A 21 8.44 -3.25 4.85
CA GLU A 21 8.50 -3.65 6.26
C GLU A 21 9.12 -5.04 6.43
N ALA A 22 8.66 -6.03 5.67
CA ALA A 22 9.18 -7.39 5.76
C ALA A 22 10.67 -7.47 5.41
N ALA A 23 11.09 -6.78 4.34
CA ALA A 23 12.48 -6.77 3.91
C ALA A 23 13.38 -6.05 4.92
N SER A 24 12.96 -4.89 5.41
CA SER A 24 13.70 -4.16 6.43
C SER A 24 13.81 -4.97 7.74
N ALA A 25 12.71 -5.60 8.19
CA ALA A 25 12.73 -6.42 9.39
C ALA A 25 13.71 -7.59 9.28
N ALA A 26 13.65 -8.36 8.19
CA ALA A 26 14.56 -9.48 7.96
C ALA A 26 16.03 -9.03 7.92
N ALA A 27 16.32 -7.95 7.18
CA ALA A 27 17.67 -7.41 7.05
C ALA A 27 18.24 -6.88 8.38
N ARG A 28 17.43 -6.18 9.18
CA ARG A 28 17.81 -5.69 10.51
C ARG A 28 18.08 -6.84 11.51
N MET A 29 17.44 -7.98 11.33
CA MET A 29 17.72 -9.21 12.09
C MET A 29 18.99 -9.91 11.63
N GLY A 30 19.73 -9.38 10.66
CA GLY A 30 21.00 -9.91 10.16
C GLY A 30 20.87 -10.83 8.94
N ALA A 31 19.68 -11.08 8.42
CA ALA A 31 19.49 -11.90 7.24
C ALA A 31 19.95 -11.16 5.97
N GLN A 32 20.68 -11.85 5.08
CA GLN A 32 20.94 -11.35 3.73
C GLN A 32 19.64 -11.37 2.95
N THR A 33 19.06 -10.21 2.71
CA THR A 33 17.68 -10.05 2.22
C THR A 33 17.66 -9.41 0.84
N ALA A 34 16.86 -9.97 -0.07
CA ALA A 34 16.52 -9.33 -1.35
C ALA A 34 15.07 -8.82 -1.34
N LEU A 35 14.88 -7.54 -1.68
CA LEU A 35 13.56 -6.99 -2.02
C LEU A 35 13.42 -6.99 -3.55
N VAL A 36 12.59 -7.88 -4.06
CA VAL A 36 12.32 -8.00 -5.51
C VAL A 36 11.11 -7.14 -5.86
N THR A 37 11.28 -6.21 -6.78
CA THR A 37 10.23 -5.31 -7.25
C THR A 37 10.39 -5.01 -8.73
N HIS A 38 9.31 -4.64 -9.43
CA HIS A 38 9.38 -4.33 -10.86
C HIS A 38 10.36 -3.18 -11.15
N ARG A 39 10.33 -2.12 -10.35
CA ARG A 39 11.21 -0.95 -10.49
C ARG A 39 11.46 -0.31 -9.12
N PHE A 40 12.70 0.06 -8.85
CA PHE A 40 13.08 0.79 -7.64
C PHE A 40 12.25 2.06 -7.44
N ALA A 41 12.05 2.83 -8.51
CA ALA A 41 11.30 4.08 -8.48
C ALA A 41 9.83 3.94 -8.01
N THR A 42 9.29 2.70 -7.95
CA THR A 42 7.92 2.44 -7.48
C THR A 42 7.85 1.94 -6.04
N ILE A 43 8.99 1.80 -5.36
CA ILE A 43 9.03 1.49 -3.93
C ILE A 43 8.33 2.61 -3.15
N GLY A 44 7.43 2.23 -2.24
CA GLY A 44 6.67 3.16 -1.43
C GLY A 44 5.55 3.90 -2.18
N ALA A 45 5.26 3.55 -3.43
CA ALA A 45 4.21 4.20 -4.20
C ALA A 45 2.82 3.98 -3.59
N MET A 46 2.12 5.09 -3.34
CA MET A 46 0.73 5.10 -2.86
C MET A 46 -0.24 5.10 -4.05
N SER A 47 -0.83 3.96 -4.35
CA SER A 47 -1.70 3.77 -5.53
C SER A 47 -3.13 4.30 -5.35
N CYS A 48 -3.57 4.47 -4.12
CA CYS A 48 -4.94 4.92 -3.80
C CYS A 48 -4.93 6.28 -3.09
N ASN A 49 -5.68 6.42 -2.00
CA ASN A 49 -5.66 7.61 -1.16
C ASN A 49 -4.27 7.75 -0.51
N PRO A 50 -3.57 8.88 -0.64
CA PRO A 50 -2.27 9.09 -0.02
C PRO A 50 -2.41 9.40 1.47
N ALA A 51 -2.91 8.45 2.23
CA ALA A 51 -3.09 8.55 3.68
C ALA A 51 -2.57 7.31 4.40
N ILE A 52 -1.95 7.54 5.54
CA ILE A 52 -1.49 6.50 6.46
C ILE A 52 -2.32 6.60 7.75
N GLY A 53 -2.63 5.45 8.34
CA GLY A 53 -3.34 5.38 9.60
C GLY A 53 -4.85 5.47 9.48
N GLY A 54 -5.48 6.05 10.49
CA GLY A 54 -6.92 6.03 10.71
C GLY A 54 -7.33 5.07 11.81
N LEU A 55 -8.63 4.88 12.01
CA LEU A 55 -9.15 3.96 13.04
C LEU A 55 -8.70 2.52 12.75
N GLY A 56 -8.16 1.84 13.75
CA GLY A 56 -7.54 0.52 13.64
C GLY A 56 -6.17 0.56 12.95
N LYS A 57 -6.07 1.12 11.76
CA LYS A 57 -4.83 1.18 10.99
C LYS A 57 -3.74 2.03 11.66
N GLY A 58 -4.10 3.16 12.26
CA GLY A 58 -3.15 3.98 13.01
C GLY A 58 -2.56 3.25 14.22
N HIS A 59 -3.34 2.39 14.86
CA HIS A 59 -2.85 1.51 15.93
C HIS A 59 -1.83 0.51 15.40
N LEU A 60 -2.13 -0.16 14.28
CA LEU A 60 -1.21 -1.11 13.64
C LEU A 60 0.09 -0.45 13.19
N VAL A 61 0.04 0.79 12.68
CA VAL A 61 1.26 1.54 12.32
C VAL A 61 2.14 1.77 13.58
N ARG A 62 1.54 2.12 14.72
CA ARG A 62 2.28 2.28 15.97
C ARG A 62 2.81 0.96 16.54
N GLU A 63 2.08 -0.14 16.37
CA GLU A 63 2.58 -1.47 16.75
C GLU A 63 3.79 -1.87 15.90
N VAL A 64 3.75 -1.61 14.58
CA VAL A 64 4.88 -1.85 13.68
C VAL A 64 6.06 -0.92 14.02
N ASP A 65 5.80 0.36 14.35
CA ASP A 65 6.81 1.32 14.81
C ASP A 65 7.51 0.85 16.09
N ALA A 66 6.75 0.30 17.04
CA ALA A 66 7.30 -0.25 18.29
C ALA A 66 8.25 -1.45 18.05
N LEU A 67 8.16 -2.09 16.89
CA LEU A 67 9.08 -3.13 16.40
C LEU A 67 10.15 -2.56 15.48
N ASP A 68 10.39 -1.25 15.54
CA ASP A 68 11.34 -0.51 14.70
C ASP A 68 11.00 -0.56 13.20
N GLY A 69 9.70 -0.56 12.85
CA GLY A 69 9.23 -0.52 11.47
C GLY A 69 9.47 0.84 10.78
N LEU A 70 9.36 0.84 9.47
CA LEU A 70 9.62 2.01 8.63
C LEU A 70 8.42 2.93 8.47
N MET A 71 7.20 2.36 8.43
CA MET A 71 6.00 3.06 7.98
C MET A 71 5.68 4.31 8.81
N GLY A 72 5.85 4.25 10.13
CA GLY A 72 5.65 5.38 11.04
C GLY A 72 6.58 6.55 10.69
N ARG A 73 7.89 6.29 10.65
CA ARG A 73 8.92 7.28 10.32
C ARG A 73 8.76 7.86 8.92
N VAL A 74 8.45 7.03 7.95
CA VAL A 74 8.25 7.45 6.56
C VAL A 74 6.95 8.27 6.42
N ALA A 75 5.91 7.91 7.18
CA ALA A 75 4.68 8.71 7.24
C ALA A 75 4.94 10.08 7.86
N ASP A 76 5.79 10.17 8.86
CA ASP A 76 6.17 11.44 9.49
C ASP A 76 6.97 12.33 8.53
N ALA A 77 7.87 11.73 7.73
CA ALA A 77 8.65 12.46 6.73
C ALA A 77 7.81 12.95 5.54
N GLY A 78 6.76 12.21 5.16
CA GLY A 78 5.92 12.52 4.01
C GLY A 78 4.55 13.12 4.34
N GLY A 79 4.20 13.24 5.63
CA GLY A 79 2.89 13.68 6.08
C GLY A 79 2.69 15.18 5.95
N ILE A 80 1.56 15.60 5.36
CA ILE A 80 1.22 17.00 5.09
C ILE A 80 -0.03 17.47 5.85
N GLN A 81 -0.74 16.57 6.52
CA GLN A 81 -1.81 16.87 7.47
C GLN A 81 -1.94 15.71 8.45
N PHE A 82 -1.75 15.98 9.74
CA PHE A 82 -1.86 15.00 10.80
C PHE A 82 -3.11 15.24 11.64
N ARG A 83 -3.80 14.16 11.99
CA ARG A 83 -4.95 14.21 12.89
C ARG A 83 -5.00 12.98 13.80
N MET A 84 -5.23 13.23 15.07
CA MET A 84 -5.60 12.18 16.01
C MET A 84 -7.11 12.00 16.02
N LEU A 85 -7.58 10.94 15.38
CA LEU A 85 -9.00 10.60 15.33
C LEU A 85 -9.51 10.14 16.70
N ASN A 86 -10.77 10.38 16.98
CA ASN A 86 -11.42 10.01 18.26
C ASN A 86 -10.72 10.56 19.51
N ARG A 87 -10.05 11.70 19.43
CA ARG A 87 -9.31 12.30 20.54
C ARG A 87 -10.18 12.43 21.82
N ARG A 88 -11.48 12.68 21.66
CA ARG A 88 -12.44 12.84 22.76
C ARG A 88 -13.01 11.53 23.32
N LYS A 89 -12.80 10.39 22.63
CA LYS A 89 -13.41 9.10 22.99
C LYS A 89 -12.53 8.21 23.88
N GLY A 90 -11.33 8.67 24.22
CA GLY A 90 -10.40 7.94 25.10
C GLY A 90 -9.23 7.28 24.36
N PRO A 91 -8.14 6.94 25.10
CA PRO A 91 -6.87 6.51 24.51
C PRO A 91 -6.97 5.25 23.64
N ALA A 92 -7.78 4.27 24.04
CA ALA A 92 -7.88 2.98 23.35
C ALA A 92 -8.42 3.07 21.91
N VAL A 93 -9.14 4.15 21.58
CA VAL A 93 -9.72 4.35 20.24
C VAL A 93 -9.13 5.55 19.50
N ARG A 94 -8.11 6.19 20.06
CA ARG A 94 -7.37 7.26 19.37
C ARG A 94 -6.54 6.68 18.26
N GLY A 95 -6.86 7.02 17.02
CA GLY A 95 -6.19 6.54 15.83
C GLY A 95 -5.44 7.67 15.12
N PRO A 96 -4.09 7.67 15.11
CA PRO A 96 -3.35 8.65 14.33
C PRO A 96 -3.58 8.44 12.84
N ARG A 97 -3.71 9.56 12.12
CA ARG A 97 -3.88 9.60 10.66
C ARG A 97 -3.11 10.75 10.07
N ALA A 98 -2.44 10.50 8.95
CA ALA A 98 -1.82 11.54 8.14
C ALA A 98 -2.25 11.43 6.68
N GLN A 99 -2.54 12.59 6.05
CA GLN A 99 -2.44 12.72 4.60
C GLN A 99 -0.98 12.88 4.25
N ALA A 100 -0.54 12.25 3.17
CA ALA A 100 0.85 12.26 2.75
C ALA A 100 1.03 12.86 1.36
N ASP A 101 2.12 13.57 1.15
CA ASP A 101 2.63 13.84 -0.18
C ASP A 101 3.26 12.56 -0.73
N ARG A 102 2.81 12.13 -1.91
CA ARG A 102 3.26 10.88 -2.52
C ARG A 102 4.74 10.85 -2.87
N LYS A 103 5.27 12.00 -3.29
CA LYS A 103 6.68 12.09 -3.69
C LYS A 103 7.58 12.07 -2.46
N LEU A 104 7.22 12.83 -1.42
CA LEU A 104 7.96 12.84 -0.16
C LEU A 104 7.93 11.45 0.50
N TYR A 105 6.75 10.82 0.57
CA TYR A 105 6.62 9.49 1.14
C TYR A 105 7.45 8.45 0.38
N ALA A 106 7.36 8.42 -0.97
CA ALA A 106 8.13 7.47 -1.78
C ALA A 106 9.64 7.72 -1.65
N ALA A 107 10.08 8.97 -1.67
CA ALA A 107 11.50 9.32 -1.49
C ALA A 107 12.02 8.87 -0.12
N ALA A 108 11.27 9.12 0.96
CA ALA A 108 11.65 8.69 2.30
C ALA A 108 11.70 7.15 2.43
N MET A 109 10.75 6.44 1.82
CA MET A 109 10.77 4.96 1.81
C MET A 109 11.95 4.42 1.03
N GLN A 110 12.25 4.98 -0.14
CA GLN A 110 13.39 4.58 -0.96
C GLN A 110 14.72 4.82 -0.24
N ALA A 111 14.87 5.95 0.42
CA ALA A 111 16.03 6.26 1.24
C ALA A 111 16.18 5.22 2.37
N ALA A 112 15.13 4.97 3.13
CA ALA A 112 15.14 4.00 4.23
C ALA A 112 15.52 2.59 3.77
N ILE A 113 15.00 2.14 2.62
CA ILE A 113 15.36 0.83 2.03
C ILE A 113 16.84 0.79 1.59
N THR A 114 17.33 1.87 0.99
CA THR A 114 18.71 1.95 0.51
C THR A 114 19.72 1.97 1.68
N GLU A 115 19.35 2.61 2.79
CA GLU A 115 20.20 2.73 3.97
C GLU A 115 20.16 1.48 4.87
N THR A 116 19.23 0.57 4.65
CA THR A 116 19.11 -0.66 5.45
C THR A 116 20.25 -1.62 5.11
N ALA A 117 21.11 -1.91 6.08
CA ALA A 117 22.19 -2.90 5.92
C ALA A 117 21.62 -4.30 5.62
N ASN A 118 22.37 -5.13 4.94
CA ASN A 118 22.00 -6.50 4.52
C ASN A 118 20.78 -6.57 3.58
N LEU A 119 20.28 -5.46 3.04
CA LEU A 119 19.16 -5.39 2.13
C LEU A 119 19.63 -5.00 0.72
N SER A 120 19.32 -5.84 -0.26
CA SER A 120 19.55 -5.57 -1.67
C SER A 120 18.23 -5.44 -2.41
N VAL A 121 18.10 -4.43 -3.27
CA VAL A 121 16.93 -4.30 -4.16
C VAL A 121 17.26 -4.93 -5.50
N ILE A 122 16.39 -5.81 -5.96
CA ILE A 122 16.50 -6.48 -7.26
C ILE A 122 15.31 -6.08 -8.12
N GLU A 123 15.57 -5.40 -9.22
CA GLU A 123 14.53 -5.08 -10.19
C GLU A 123 14.23 -6.29 -11.07
N GLY A 124 12.94 -6.62 -11.17
CA GLY A 124 12.43 -7.72 -11.97
C GLY A 124 11.04 -8.16 -11.55
N GLU A 125 10.37 -8.89 -12.40
CA GLU A 125 9.10 -9.55 -12.11
C GLU A 125 9.39 -10.94 -11.53
N ALA A 126 8.89 -11.23 -10.34
CA ALA A 126 8.90 -12.60 -9.82
C ALA A 126 7.86 -13.44 -10.57
N ASP A 127 8.31 -14.40 -11.35
CA ASP A 127 7.46 -15.20 -12.24
C ASP A 127 7.11 -16.56 -11.62
N GLU A 128 8.04 -17.20 -10.94
CA GLU A 128 7.84 -18.55 -10.44
C GLU A 128 8.54 -18.80 -9.09
N LEU A 129 7.90 -19.60 -8.25
CA LEU A 129 8.54 -20.18 -7.06
C LEU A 129 9.33 -21.43 -7.49
N ILE A 130 10.57 -21.53 -7.06
CA ILE A 130 11.39 -22.74 -7.24
C ILE A 130 11.11 -23.65 -6.04
N VAL A 131 10.51 -24.81 -6.32
CA VAL A 131 10.15 -25.80 -5.29
C VAL A 131 10.93 -27.07 -5.55
N VAL A 132 11.69 -27.51 -4.56
CA VAL A 132 12.46 -28.77 -4.59
C VAL A 132 12.00 -29.61 -3.40
N GLU A 133 11.58 -30.82 -3.65
CA GLU A 133 11.11 -31.77 -2.62
C GLU A 133 10.06 -31.17 -1.68
N GLY A 134 9.11 -30.38 -2.24
CA GLY A 134 8.03 -29.74 -1.47
C GLY A 134 8.44 -28.49 -0.68
N ARG A 135 9.69 -28.06 -0.79
CA ARG A 135 10.21 -26.87 -0.11
C ARG A 135 10.53 -25.76 -1.12
N VAL A 136 10.13 -24.54 -0.83
CA VAL A 136 10.55 -23.37 -1.60
C VAL A 136 12.03 -23.12 -1.35
N THR A 137 12.82 -23.04 -2.43
CA THR A 137 14.28 -22.83 -2.39
C THR A 137 14.70 -21.56 -3.11
N GLY A 138 13.76 -20.80 -3.66
CA GLY A 138 14.03 -19.55 -4.35
C GLY A 138 12.91 -19.15 -5.30
N ILE A 139 13.25 -18.25 -6.20
CA ILE A 139 12.34 -17.74 -7.24
C ILE A 139 13.04 -17.67 -8.59
N ARG A 140 12.25 -17.73 -9.67
CA ARG A 140 12.68 -17.35 -11.01
C ARG A 140 12.04 -16.01 -11.39
N LEU A 141 12.83 -15.12 -11.96
CA LEU A 141 12.36 -13.86 -12.52
C LEU A 141 11.90 -14.05 -13.97
N GLY A 142 11.08 -13.13 -14.47
CA GLY A 142 10.56 -13.16 -15.83
C GLY A 142 11.63 -13.03 -16.92
N ASP A 143 12.82 -12.53 -16.59
CA ASP A 143 13.98 -12.48 -17.48
C ASP A 143 14.84 -13.77 -17.44
N GLY A 144 14.42 -14.77 -16.67
CA GLY A 144 15.08 -16.08 -16.55
C GLY A 144 16.11 -16.18 -15.44
N ARG A 145 16.50 -15.08 -14.77
CA ARG A 145 17.38 -15.14 -13.59
C ARG A 145 16.75 -15.97 -12.49
N GLN A 146 17.58 -16.72 -11.77
CA GLN A 146 17.15 -17.50 -10.61
C GLN A 146 17.84 -16.97 -9.36
N LEU A 147 17.07 -16.74 -8.32
CA LEU A 147 17.53 -16.31 -7.01
C LEU A 147 17.21 -17.40 -6.00
N SER A 148 18.20 -17.87 -5.26
CA SER A 148 18.03 -18.87 -4.21
C SER A 148 17.76 -18.20 -2.86
N ALA A 149 16.92 -18.81 -2.03
CA ALA A 149 16.62 -18.31 -0.69
C ALA A 149 16.22 -19.42 0.27
N GLY A 150 16.51 -19.18 1.55
CA GLY A 150 16.01 -20.00 2.65
C GLY A 150 14.52 -19.81 2.91
N ALA A 151 13.99 -18.60 2.66
CA ALA A 151 12.58 -18.26 2.80
C ALA A 151 12.14 -17.22 1.75
N VAL A 152 10.86 -17.27 1.35
CA VAL A 152 10.26 -16.32 0.43
C VAL A 152 9.01 -15.71 1.07
N VAL A 153 8.96 -14.38 1.15
CA VAL A 153 7.81 -13.60 1.63
C VAL A 153 7.12 -12.94 0.43
N ILE A 154 5.82 -13.10 0.32
CA ILE A 154 5.07 -12.66 -0.85
C ILE A 154 4.11 -11.54 -0.47
N THR A 155 4.31 -10.35 -1.06
CA THR A 155 3.54 -9.15 -0.79
C THR A 155 3.10 -8.45 -2.08
N THR A 156 2.51 -9.20 -2.99
CA THR A 156 2.19 -8.77 -4.37
C THR A 156 1.10 -7.70 -4.48
N GLY A 157 0.42 -7.37 -3.39
CA GLY A 157 -0.61 -6.33 -3.38
C GLY A 157 -1.71 -6.56 -4.43
N THR A 158 -1.85 -5.64 -5.37
CA THR A 158 -2.86 -5.68 -6.44
C THR A 158 -2.35 -6.26 -7.75
N PHE A 159 -1.10 -6.78 -7.80
CA PHE A 159 -0.46 -7.19 -9.05
C PHE A 159 -0.78 -8.60 -9.49
N LEU A 160 -1.05 -9.52 -8.55
CA LEU A 160 -1.27 -10.94 -8.88
C LEU A 160 -2.55 -11.10 -9.72
N ARG A 161 -2.38 -11.34 -11.04
CA ARG A 161 -3.46 -11.32 -12.06
C ARG A 161 -4.34 -10.08 -11.92
N GLY A 162 -3.74 -8.92 -11.68
CA GLY A 162 -4.45 -7.67 -11.46
C GLY A 162 -5.33 -7.28 -12.64
N LEU A 163 -6.53 -6.76 -12.35
CA LEU A 163 -7.48 -6.28 -13.35
C LEU A 163 -8.06 -4.94 -12.88
N ILE A 164 -7.86 -3.90 -13.67
CA ILE A 164 -8.45 -2.59 -13.41
C ILE A 164 -9.82 -2.50 -14.09
N HIS A 165 -10.78 -1.95 -13.35
CA HIS A 165 -12.09 -1.57 -13.85
C HIS A 165 -12.24 -0.05 -13.78
N LEU A 166 -12.65 0.57 -14.89
CA LEU A 166 -12.98 2.00 -14.98
C LEU A 166 -14.30 2.15 -15.74
N GLY A 167 -15.39 2.26 -15.01
CA GLY A 167 -16.73 2.15 -15.60
C GLY A 167 -16.88 0.82 -16.32
N GLU A 168 -17.26 0.85 -17.58
CA GLU A 168 -17.47 -0.33 -18.41
C GLU A 168 -16.18 -0.93 -19.00
N LYS A 169 -15.07 -0.19 -18.92
CA LYS A 169 -13.77 -0.63 -19.42
C LYS A 169 -13.01 -1.42 -18.36
N ASN A 170 -12.30 -2.46 -18.80
CA ASN A 170 -11.36 -3.17 -17.97
C ASN A 170 -10.12 -3.58 -18.78
N TRP A 171 -8.99 -3.75 -18.08
CA TRP A 171 -7.75 -4.24 -18.68
C TRP A 171 -6.83 -4.84 -17.60
N PRO A 172 -5.99 -5.84 -17.96
CA PRO A 172 -5.00 -6.40 -17.05
C PRO A 172 -3.98 -5.33 -16.64
N ALA A 173 -3.84 -5.13 -15.33
CA ALA A 173 -2.83 -4.25 -14.76
C ALA A 173 -2.72 -4.45 -13.24
N GLY A 174 -1.54 -4.27 -12.68
CA GLY A 174 -1.35 -4.19 -11.23
C GLY A 174 -1.74 -2.81 -10.67
N ARG A 175 -1.30 -1.77 -11.37
CA ARG A 175 -1.68 -0.35 -11.20
C ARG A 175 -1.81 0.30 -12.57
N VAL A 176 -2.40 1.49 -12.64
CA VAL A 176 -2.47 2.24 -13.90
C VAL A 176 -1.05 2.47 -14.44
N GLY A 177 -0.80 2.01 -15.66
CA GLY A 177 0.51 2.10 -16.32
C GLY A 177 1.51 1.01 -15.94
N GLU A 178 1.10 0.01 -15.14
CA GLU A 178 1.99 -1.09 -14.73
C GLU A 178 1.34 -2.45 -15.03
N ALA A 179 2.11 -3.34 -15.66
CA ALA A 179 1.64 -4.70 -15.99
C ALA A 179 1.30 -5.53 -14.74
N PRO A 180 0.37 -6.48 -14.84
CA PRO A 180 0.09 -7.42 -13.77
C PRO A 180 1.17 -8.51 -13.72
N ALA A 181 1.39 -9.11 -12.54
CA ALA A 181 2.19 -10.33 -12.40
C ALA A 181 1.32 -11.55 -12.72
N MET A 182 1.70 -12.31 -13.74
CA MET A 182 0.90 -13.46 -14.22
C MET A 182 1.46 -14.81 -13.78
N GLY A 183 2.76 -15.01 -13.88
CA GLY A 183 3.40 -16.32 -13.67
C GLY A 183 3.34 -16.80 -12.24
N LEU A 184 3.57 -15.91 -11.27
CA LEU A 184 3.57 -16.26 -9.85
C LEU A 184 2.24 -16.87 -9.38
N SER A 185 1.10 -16.44 -9.94
CA SER A 185 -0.19 -17.03 -9.61
C SER A 185 -0.32 -18.47 -10.08
N ALA A 186 0.27 -18.81 -11.24
CA ALA A 186 0.31 -20.19 -11.70
C ALA A 186 1.19 -21.07 -10.82
N SER A 187 2.26 -20.51 -10.24
CA SER A 187 3.06 -21.21 -9.22
C SER A 187 2.25 -21.59 -7.99
N PHE A 188 1.40 -20.68 -7.50
CA PHE A 188 0.50 -20.99 -6.37
C PHE A 188 -0.49 -22.11 -6.71
N GLU A 189 -1.10 -22.04 -7.88
CA GLU A 189 -2.05 -23.09 -8.33
C GLU A 189 -1.36 -24.45 -8.43
N ARG A 190 -0.12 -24.51 -8.99
CA ARG A 190 0.68 -25.75 -9.03
C ARG A 190 1.06 -26.26 -7.63
N ALA A 191 1.24 -25.36 -6.67
CA ALA A 191 1.47 -25.71 -5.27
C ALA A 191 0.20 -26.11 -4.51
N GLY A 192 -0.97 -26.15 -5.17
CA GLY A 192 -2.24 -26.60 -4.59
C GLY A 192 -3.04 -25.51 -3.87
N PHE A 193 -2.64 -24.23 -3.97
CA PHE A 193 -3.42 -23.15 -3.37
C PHE A 193 -4.63 -22.79 -4.23
N VAL A 194 -5.79 -22.65 -3.60
CA VAL A 194 -7.00 -22.15 -4.23
C VAL A 194 -6.96 -20.63 -4.20
N LEU A 195 -6.95 -20.01 -5.37
CA LEU A 195 -6.91 -18.57 -5.50
C LEU A 195 -8.32 -17.97 -5.59
N GLY A 196 -8.56 -16.90 -4.86
CA GLY A 196 -9.77 -16.09 -4.92
C GLY A 196 -9.48 -14.69 -5.44
N ARG A 197 -10.52 -14.01 -5.92
CA ARG A 197 -10.37 -12.63 -6.36
C ARG A 197 -10.87 -11.68 -5.28
N LEU A 198 -9.98 -10.84 -4.81
CA LEU A 198 -10.30 -9.71 -3.95
C LEU A 198 -10.52 -8.45 -4.79
N LYS A 199 -11.21 -7.47 -4.24
CA LYS A 199 -11.43 -6.18 -4.88
C LYS A 199 -11.09 -5.04 -3.95
N THR A 200 -10.66 -3.93 -4.53
CA THR A 200 -10.42 -2.66 -3.85
C THR A 200 -10.99 -1.51 -4.69
N GLY A 201 -11.35 -0.40 -4.06
CA GLY A 201 -11.82 0.79 -4.75
C GLY A 201 -10.83 1.93 -4.62
N THR A 202 -10.72 2.74 -5.65
CA THR A 202 -9.93 3.97 -5.63
C THR A 202 -10.89 5.15 -5.67
N PRO A 203 -10.76 6.16 -4.79
CA PRO A 203 -11.56 7.37 -4.88
C PRO A 203 -11.22 8.12 -6.17
N PRO A 204 -12.16 8.95 -6.69
CA PRO A 204 -11.89 9.78 -7.85
C PRO A 204 -10.75 10.76 -7.55
N ARG A 205 -9.94 11.05 -8.54
CA ARG A 205 -8.93 12.11 -8.51
C ARG A 205 -9.51 13.30 -9.23
N LEU A 206 -9.62 14.40 -8.52
CA LEU A 206 -10.14 15.64 -9.05
C LEU A 206 -8.99 16.56 -9.45
N ASP A 207 -9.22 17.38 -10.46
CA ASP A 207 -8.32 18.47 -10.79
C ASP A 207 -8.57 19.60 -9.78
N GLY A 208 -7.58 19.87 -8.93
CA GLY A 208 -7.66 20.88 -7.88
C GLY A 208 -7.88 22.30 -8.42
N THR A 209 -7.54 22.58 -9.68
CA THR A 209 -7.78 23.87 -10.31
C THR A 209 -9.26 24.11 -10.65
N THR A 210 -10.07 23.04 -10.70
CA THR A 210 -11.52 23.11 -10.98
C THR A 210 -12.37 23.14 -9.72
N ILE A 211 -11.76 23.09 -8.53
CA ILE A 211 -12.46 23.11 -7.25
C ILE A 211 -12.61 24.55 -6.78
N ASP A 212 -13.83 24.95 -6.46
CA ASP A 212 -14.07 26.18 -5.73
C ASP A 212 -13.75 25.98 -4.24
N TRP A 213 -12.52 26.27 -3.88
CA TRP A 213 -12.02 26.12 -2.50
C TRP A 213 -12.72 27.07 -1.51
N SER A 214 -13.33 28.14 -1.98
CA SER A 214 -14.08 29.08 -1.12
C SER A 214 -15.43 28.51 -0.68
N ALA A 215 -15.96 27.54 -1.44
CA ALA A 215 -17.24 26.90 -1.17
C ALA A 215 -17.14 25.66 -0.26
N VAL A 216 -15.92 25.25 0.13
CA VAL A 216 -15.72 24.08 1.01
C VAL A 216 -15.20 24.49 2.39
N GLU A 217 -15.63 23.73 3.40
CA GLU A 217 -15.10 23.88 4.76
C GLU A 217 -13.65 23.40 4.79
N MET A 218 -12.72 24.27 5.22
CA MET A 218 -11.31 23.91 5.33
C MET A 218 -11.00 23.33 6.71
N GLN A 219 -10.53 22.10 6.72
CA GLN A 219 -10.18 21.36 7.92
C GLN A 219 -8.66 21.38 8.14
N PRO A 220 -8.16 22.04 9.20
CA PRO A 220 -6.75 21.99 9.55
C PRO A 220 -6.36 20.62 10.12
N GLY A 221 -5.06 20.32 10.11
CA GLY A 221 -4.49 19.27 10.93
C GLY A 221 -4.49 19.63 12.42
N ASP A 222 -3.97 18.72 13.24
CA ASP A 222 -3.66 19.01 14.64
C ASP A 222 -2.47 20.00 14.71
N ASP A 223 -2.48 20.89 15.71
CA ASP A 223 -1.39 21.83 15.96
C ASP A 223 -1.00 21.78 17.46
N PRO A 224 0.24 21.35 17.79
CA PRO A 224 1.24 20.81 16.88
C PRO A 224 0.85 19.43 16.33
N PRO A 225 1.33 19.07 15.11
CA PRO A 225 1.10 17.74 14.56
C PRO A 225 1.81 16.64 15.41
N GLU A 226 1.09 15.58 15.73
CA GLU A 226 1.60 14.47 16.53
C GLU A 226 2.20 13.39 15.60
N PRO A 227 3.51 13.05 15.73
CA PRO A 227 4.15 12.03 14.90
C PRO A 227 3.55 10.63 15.12
N PHE A 228 3.66 9.77 14.11
CA PHE A 228 3.38 8.34 14.24
C PHE A 228 4.47 7.64 15.04
N SER A 229 5.72 7.92 14.72
CA SER A 229 6.87 7.24 15.30
C SER A 229 7.34 7.93 16.57
N VAL A 230 7.66 7.12 17.58
CA VAL A 230 8.33 7.59 18.79
C VAL A 230 9.78 8.03 18.53
N MET A 231 10.35 7.69 17.37
CA MET A 231 11.68 8.10 16.94
C MET A 231 11.68 9.45 16.22
N THR A 232 10.51 10.05 15.98
CA THR A 232 10.37 11.35 15.32
C THR A 232 10.10 12.43 16.37
N ASP A 233 11.06 13.32 16.59
CA ASP A 233 10.93 14.41 17.56
C ASP A 233 9.85 15.41 17.18
N ARG A 234 9.79 15.78 15.91
CA ARG A 234 8.84 16.77 15.37
C ARG A 234 8.59 16.59 13.88
N ILE A 235 7.40 16.97 13.45
CA ILE A 235 7.06 17.06 12.03
C ILE A 235 7.63 18.38 11.46
N THR A 236 8.41 18.27 10.40
CA THR A 236 9.06 19.44 9.75
C THR A 236 8.45 19.77 8.39
N THR A 237 7.64 18.89 7.84
CA THR A 237 6.95 19.06 6.56
C THR A 237 5.89 20.16 6.69
N ALA A 238 5.79 21.03 5.68
CA ALA A 238 4.75 22.06 5.62
C ALA A 238 3.36 21.40 5.66
N GLN A 239 2.52 21.88 6.59
CA GLN A 239 1.17 21.34 6.77
C GLN A 239 0.16 22.08 5.92
N ILE A 240 -0.82 21.34 5.40
CA ILE A 240 -1.92 21.88 4.59
C ILE A 240 -3.27 21.63 5.27
N GLN A 241 -4.30 22.29 4.77
CA GLN A 241 -5.68 22.00 5.15
C GLN A 241 -6.35 21.13 4.09
N CYS A 242 -7.33 20.32 4.51
CA CYS A 242 -8.17 19.54 3.60
C CYS A 242 -9.55 20.18 3.45
N GLY A 243 -10.05 20.23 2.22
CA GLY A 243 -11.42 20.66 1.97
C GLY A 243 -12.42 19.55 2.28
N ILE A 244 -13.44 19.84 3.06
CA ILE A 244 -14.53 18.92 3.41
C ILE A 244 -15.74 19.22 2.53
N THR A 245 -16.24 18.22 1.82
CA THR A 245 -17.46 18.31 1.05
C THR A 245 -18.40 17.16 1.36
N ARG A 246 -19.64 17.27 0.96
CA ARG A 246 -20.69 16.27 1.17
C ARG A 246 -21.42 15.98 -0.13
N THR A 247 -21.97 14.78 -0.24
CA THR A 247 -22.88 14.45 -1.35
C THR A 247 -24.19 15.19 -1.19
N THR A 248 -24.73 15.66 -2.31
CA THR A 248 -26.01 16.36 -2.39
C THR A 248 -27.10 15.43 -2.98
N PRO A 249 -28.39 15.81 -2.92
CA PRO A 249 -29.46 15.09 -3.63
C PRO A 249 -29.12 14.89 -5.12
N ALA A 250 -28.62 15.92 -5.80
CA ALA A 250 -28.21 15.82 -7.20
C ALA A 250 -27.10 14.80 -7.42
N THR A 251 -26.10 14.73 -6.50
CA THR A 251 -25.08 13.69 -6.53
C THR A 251 -25.70 12.29 -6.41
N HIS A 252 -26.67 12.13 -5.51
CA HIS A 252 -27.37 10.85 -5.31
C HIS A 252 -28.20 10.45 -6.53
N ASP A 253 -28.83 11.41 -7.22
CA ASP A 253 -29.59 11.14 -8.43
C ASP A 253 -28.68 10.66 -9.57
N VAL A 254 -27.52 11.29 -9.75
CA VAL A 254 -26.52 10.82 -10.71
C VAL A 254 -26.05 9.39 -10.37
N ILE A 255 -25.81 9.09 -9.10
CA ILE A 255 -25.42 7.75 -8.66
C ILE A 255 -26.53 6.74 -8.97
N ARG A 256 -27.77 7.02 -8.58
CA ARG A 256 -28.93 6.13 -8.81
C ARG A 256 -29.12 5.84 -10.30
N ALA A 257 -29.04 6.86 -11.14
CA ALA A 257 -29.19 6.73 -12.59
C ALA A 257 -28.09 5.87 -13.23
N ASN A 258 -26.93 5.71 -12.59
CA ASN A 258 -25.75 5.03 -13.16
C ASN A 258 -25.30 3.77 -12.38
N VAL A 259 -26.01 3.34 -11.34
CA VAL A 259 -25.64 2.15 -10.54
C VAL A 259 -25.47 0.90 -11.41
N HIS A 260 -26.35 0.71 -12.42
CA HIS A 260 -26.29 -0.42 -13.35
C HIS A 260 -25.01 -0.48 -14.19
N ARG A 261 -24.30 0.65 -14.37
CA ARG A 261 -23.03 0.77 -15.09
C ARG A 261 -21.82 0.53 -14.22
N SER A 262 -22.01 0.49 -12.91
CA SER A 262 -20.92 0.26 -11.98
C SER A 262 -20.46 -1.20 -12.00
N PRO A 263 -19.17 -1.50 -12.22
CA PRO A 263 -18.65 -2.86 -12.22
C PRO A 263 -18.97 -3.65 -10.94
N MET A 264 -19.15 -2.95 -9.82
CA MET A 264 -19.49 -3.55 -8.53
C MET A 264 -20.94 -4.04 -8.46
N TYR A 265 -21.86 -3.36 -9.15
CA TYR A 265 -23.30 -3.63 -9.07
C TYR A 265 -23.87 -4.25 -10.34
N SER A 266 -23.16 -4.16 -11.47
CA SER A 266 -23.54 -4.77 -12.75
C SER A 266 -23.25 -6.28 -12.84
N GLY A 267 -22.54 -6.85 -11.85
CA GLY A 267 -22.13 -8.25 -11.87
C GLY A 267 -20.83 -8.53 -12.64
N GLN A 268 -20.15 -7.50 -13.16
CA GLN A 268 -18.84 -7.66 -13.81
C GLN A 268 -17.78 -8.17 -12.84
N ILE A 269 -17.79 -7.67 -11.60
CA ILE A 269 -16.88 -8.12 -10.56
C ILE A 269 -17.55 -9.24 -9.75
N LYS A 270 -17.16 -10.47 -10.02
CA LYS A 270 -17.52 -11.64 -9.23
C LYS A 270 -16.50 -11.84 -8.12
N SER A 271 -16.73 -11.24 -6.97
CA SER A 271 -15.81 -11.34 -5.82
C SER A 271 -16.61 -11.32 -4.52
N SER A 272 -16.23 -12.21 -3.60
CA SER A 272 -16.73 -12.25 -2.23
C SER A 272 -15.86 -11.43 -1.25
N GLY A 273 -14.83 -10.75 -1.76
CA GLY A 273 -13.89 -9.99 -0.95
C GLY A 273 -14.51 -8.76 -0.26
N PRO A 274 -13.79 -8.16 0.67
CA PRO A 274 -14.27 -7.00 1.42
C PRO A 274 -14.66 -5.87 0.48
N ARG A 275 -15.74 -5.17 0.81
CA ARG A 275 -16.24 -4.02 0.03
C ARG A 275 -15.38 -2.77 0.21
N TYR A 276 -14.47 -2.77 1.18
CA TYR A 276 -13.61 -1.64 1.52
C TYR A 276 -12.19 -1.90 1.07
N CYS A 277 -11.54 -0.85 0.56
CA CYS A 277 -10.11 -0.86 0.37
C CYS A 277 -9.43 -0.84 1.74
N PRO A 278 -8.52 -1.78 2.06
CA PRO A 278 -7.80 -1.78 3.33
C PRO A 278 -6.97 -0.49 3.56
N SER A 279 -6.62 0.23 2.51
CA SER A 279 -5.92 1.51 2.58
C SER A 279 -6.85 2.72 2.82
N ARG A 280 -8.17 2.53 2.78
CA ARG A 280 -9.12 3.61 2.99
C ARG A 280 -9.28 3.89 4.48
N SER A 281 -9.12 5.13 4.90
CA SER A 281 -9.50 5.53 6.26
C SER A 281 -11.03 5.64 6.33
N GLU A 282 -11.62 5.13 7.40
CA GLU A 282 -13.07 5.14 7.63
C GLU A 282 -13.51 6.33 8.48
N GLU A 283 -12.78 7.43 8.40
CA GLU A 283 -13.05 8.63 9.18
C GLU A 283 -14.50 9.12 9.08
N HIS A 284 -15.12 8.92 7.91
CA HIS A 284 -16.47 9.46 7.64
C HIS A 284 -17.62 8.56 8.07
N THR A 285 -17.38 7.29 8.36
CA THR A 285 -18.46 6.40 8.81
C THR A 285 -18.73 6.46 10.31
N SER A 286 -17.76 6.92 11.09
CA SER A 286 -17.88 7.05 12.55
C SER A 286 -18.52 8.37 12.99
N GLU A 287 -18.59 9.38 12.13
CA GLU A 287 -19.23 10.67 12.43
C GLU A 287 -20.71 10.73 11.98
N LEU A 288 -21.17 9.73 11.23
CA LEU A 288 -22.55 9.63 10.74
C LEU A 288 -23.43 8.67 11.55
N GLN A 289 -22.94 8.19 12.70
CA GLN A 289 -23.72 7.37 13.65
C GLN A 289 -24.06 8.11 14.92
#